data_b2e941a286fce975a53a9a02309e38c3
#
_entry.id   b2e941a286fce975a53a9a02309e38c3
#
_cell.length_a   1.000
_cell.length_b   1.000
_cell.length_c   1.000
_cell.angle_alpha   90.00
_cell.angle_beta   90.00
_cell.angle_gamma   90.00
#
_symmetry.space_group_name_H-M   'P 1'
#
loop_
_entity.id
_entity.type
_entity.pdbx_description
1 polymer ?
#
loop_
_entity_poly.entity_id
_entity_poly.type
_entity_poly.pdbx_seq_one_letter_code
_entity_poly.pdbx_strand_id
1 'polypeptide(L)'
;MKRIAFTLVLLMIGTTAQAQEFGPWSPPVNLGPTVNTASDDMHPTLSKDGLSLIFSSTRPGGSAGIDLWVSQRDSVESPWQKPENLTMLNSPFDDHAPSLTTDGHWLFFYSTRRDSCNGNARTELWAAHRQNKRDDFGWEPPFNLGCTLNIPGVDVGAPTFWEDDTTGTLYLYFARNLTPANGNGFDIYVSTCASDVSSCNRQQLWGPGTFVAELNSPGRDTRTAISRRDGLQIIVTSNRAGSAGGLDLWISTRASAQDSWSIPININLENMDKCGQLGIDPGSCPVVNSTANDGAAALSWDGRTMIFYSNRGGGFGGNDLYMSTRKKLTGSE
;
A
#
# COMPACT_ATOMS: atom_id res chain seq x y z
N MET A 1 -53.63 10.32 43.45
CA MET A 1 -53.29 9.63 42.19
C MET A 1 -51.82 9.86 41.94
N LYS A 2 -50.95 8.83 42.17
CA LYS A 2 -49.49 8.90 41.90
C LYS A 2 -49.25 8.46 40.46
N ARG A 3 -48.71 9.36 39.63
CA ARG A 3 -48.25 9.02 38.26
C ARG A 3 -46.88 8.35 38.34
N ILE A 4 -46.80 7.10 37.90
CA ILE A 4 -45.56 6.36 37.73
C ILE A 4 -45.05 6.69 36.33
N ALA A 5 -43.90 7.36 36.26
CA ALA A 5 -43.17 7.58 34.97
C ALA A 5 -42.33 6.36 34.68
N PHE A 6 -42.62 5.68 33.57
CA PHE A 6 -41.75 4.63 33.01
C PHE A 6 -40.67 5.30 32.16
N THR A 7 -39.42 5.21 32.59
CA THR A 7 -38.28 5.60 31.78
C THR A 7 -37.90 4.43 30.90
N LEU A 8 -38.10 4.58 29.58
CA LEU A 8 -37.66 3.61 28.57
C LEU A 8 -36.16 3.77 28.37
N VAL A 9 -35.37 2.84 28.84
CA VAL A 9 -33.95 2.76 28.54
C VAL A 9 -33.79 2.10 27.17
N LEU A 10 -33.47 2.89 26.15
CA LEU A 10 -33.14 2.39 24.82
C LEU A 10 -31.71 1.82 24.88
N LEU A 11 -31.60 0.49 24.92
CA LEU A 11 -30.29 -0.18 24.72
C LEU A 11 -29.92 -0.03 23.24
N MET A 12 -28.98 0.86 22.93
CA MET A 12 -28.32 0.85 21.62
C MET A 12 -27.40 -0.38 21.57
N ILE A 13 -27.80 -1.42 20.87
CA ILE A 13 -26.95 -2.54 20.50
C ILE A 13 -26.09 -2.01 19.35
N GLY A 14 -24.90 -1.54 19.68
CA GLY A 14 -23.88 -1.25 18.69
C GLY A 14 -23.50 -2.55 17.97
N THR A 15 -23.85 -2.67 16.70
CA THR A 15 -23.29 -3.73 15.84
C THR A 15 -21.82 -3.41 15.63
N THR A 16 -20.92 -4.09 16.35
CA THR A 16 -19.50 -4.07 16.03
C THR A 16 -19.35 -4.67 14.63
N ALA A 17 -18.87 -3.87 13.68
CA ALA A 17 -18.49 -4.39 12.37
C ALA A 17 -17.42 -5.45 12.60
N GLN A 18 -17.78 -6.71 12.40
CA GLN A 18 -16.83 -7.81 12.54
C GLN A 18 -15.87 -7.75 11.34
N ALA A 19 -14.58 -7.71 11.62
CA ALA A 19 -13.55 -7.73 10.58
C ALA A 19 -13.81 -8.93 9.65
N GLN A 20 -13.72 -8.70 8.34
CA GLN A 20 -13.94 -9.75 7.37
C GLN A 20 -12.87 -10.84 7.51
N GLU A 21 -13.29 -12.08 7.74
CA GLU A 21 -12.39 -13.22 7.85
C GLU A 21 -11.99 -13.77 6.47
N PHE A 22 -10.69 -14.02 6.32
CA PHE A 22 -10.10 -14.60 5.13
C PHE A 22 -9.33 -15.88 5.47
N GLY A 23 -9.29 -16.81 4.52
CA GLY A 23 -8.38 -17.95 4.54
C GLY A 23 -6.93 -17.54 4.25
N PRO A 24 -6.02 -18.54 4.19
CA PRO A 24 -4.61 -18.28 3.87
C PRO A 24 -4.45 -17.74 2.45
N TRP A 25 -3.38 -16.97 2.25
CA TRP A 25 -2.94 -16.54 0.93
C TRP A 25 -2.44 -17.74 0.12
N SER A 26 -2.74 -17.77 -1.17
CA SER A 26 -2.23 -18.78 -2.10
C SER A 26 -0.72 -18.65 -2.31
N PRO A 27 -0.04 -19.68 -2.84
CA PRO A 27 1.30 -19.51 -3.36
C PRO A 27 1.33 -18.37 -4.39
N PRO A 28 2.39 -17.51 -4.38
CA PRO A 28 2.51 -16.44 -5.34
C PRO A 28 2.71 -16.94 -6.78
N VAL A 29 2.04 -16.29 -7.72
CA VAL A 29 2.16 -16.53 -9.16
C VAL A 29 2.76 -15.29 -9.81
N ASN A 30 3.82 -15.45 -10.61
CA ASN A 30 4.42 -14.38 -11.39
C ASN A 30 3.40 -13.83 -12.41
N LEU A 31 3.29 -12.51 -12.57
CA LEU A 31 2.34 -11.90 -13.51
C LEU A 31 2.68 -12.14 -14.99
N GLY A 32 3.81 -12.76 -15.25
CA GLY A 32 4.22 -13.18 -16.59
C GLY A 32 4.89 -12.08 -17.43
N PRO A 33 5.39 -12.45 -18.62
CA PRO A 33 6.27 -11.59 -19.43
C PRO A 33 5.52 -10.43 -20.12
N THR A 34 4.19 -10.39 -20.05
CA THR A 34 3.43 -9.23 -20.53
C THR A 34 3.64 -8.04 -19.59
N VAL A 35 3.60 -8.28 -18.26
CA VAL A 35 3.77 -7.26 -17.24
C VAL A 35 5.22 -7.12 -16.83
N ASN A 36 5.89 -8.22 -16.51
CA ASN A 36 7.28 -8.26 -16.05
C ASN A 36 8.25 -8.26 -17.23
N THR A 37 9.42 -7.69 -17.01
CA THR A 37 10.48 -7.55 -18.02
C THR A 37 11.83 -8.03 -17.46
N ALA A 38 12.90 -7.92 -18.26
CA ALA A 38 14.26 -8.15 -17.78
C ALA A 38 14.78 -7.03 -16.85
N SER A 39 13.97 -5.98 -16.65
CA SER A 39 14.24 -4.86 -15.74
C SER A 39 13.58 -5.10 -14.37
N ASP A 40 13.74 -4.14 -13.45
CA ASP A 40 12.98 -4.15 -12.19
C ASP A 40 11.55 -3.67 -12.40
N ASP A 41 10.57 -4.46 -11.97
CA ASP A 41 9.16 -4.16 -11.96
C ASP A 41 8.64 -4.24 -10.51
N MET A 42 8.25 -3.10 -9.92
CA MET A 42 8.09 -2.95 -8.46
C MET A 42 6.93 -2.05 -8.07
N HIS A 43 6.61 -2.05 -6.77
CA HIS A 43 5.72 -1.09 -6.10
C HIS A 43 4.37 -0.91 -6.79
N PRO A 44 3.55 -1.96 -6.86
CA PRO A 44 2.25 -1.90 -7.51
C PRO A 44 1.23 -1.08 -6.70
N THR A 45 0.21 -0.56 -7.38
CA THR A 45 -1.09 -0.16 -6.85
C THR A 45 -2.18 -0.54 -7.83
N LEU A 46 -3.37 -0.85 -7.31
CA LEU A 46 -4.54 -1.27 -8.11
C LEU A 46 -5.62 -0.19 -8.08
N SER A 47 -6.34 -0.02 -9.19
CA SER A 47 -7.62 0.69 -9.19
C SER A 47 -8.66 -0.05 -8.35
N LYS A 48 -9.72 0.65 -7.89
CA LYS A 48 -10.79 0.04 -7.08
C LYS A 48 -11.50 -1.10 -7.79
N ASP A 49 -11.72 -0.98 -9.09
CA ASP A 49 -12.32 -2.01 -9.93
C ASP A 49 -11.35 -3.12 -10.33
N GLY A 50 -10.07 -2.98 -10.02
CA GLY A 50 -9.02 -3.94 -10.34
C GLY A 50 -8.66 -3.98 -11.82
N LEU A 51 -9.03 -2.99 -12.63
CA LEU A 51 -8.80 -2.96 -14.07
C LEU A 51 -7.52 -2.24 -14.48
N SER A 52 -6.94 -1.41 -13.60
CA SER A 52 -5.66 -0.73 -13.81
C SER A 52 -4.66 -1.14 -12.74
N LEU A 53 -3.47 -1.53 -13.16
CA LEU A 53 -2.29 -1.82 -12.34
C LEU A 53 -1.23 -0.78 -12.65
N ILE A 54 -1.00 0.17 -11.72
CA ILE A 54 0.07 1.15 -11.82
C ILE A 54 1.25 0.66 -10.98
N PHE A 55 2.47 0.76 -11.51
CA PHE A 55 3.66 0.28 -10.85
C PHE A 55 4.91 1.03 -11.31
N SER A 56 6.02 0.84 -10.62
CA SER A 56 7.32 1.42 -10.95
C SER A 56 8.16 0.43 -11.76
N SER A 57 8.88 0.92 -12.78
CA SER A 57 9.75 0.06 -13.56
C SER A 57 10.97 0.79 -14.09
N THR A 58 12.09 0.06 -14.19
CA THR A 58 13.33 0.53 -14.84
C THR A 58 13.41 0.10 -16.32
N ARG A 59 12.27 -0.35 -16.90
CA ARG A 59 12.22 -0.81 -18.31
C ARG A 59 12.55 0.30 -19.30
N PRO A 60 13.13 -0.02 -20.47
CA PRO A 60 13.41 0.97 -21.51
C PRO A 60 12.14 1.59 -22.05
N GLY A 61 12.23 2.84 -22.50
CA GLY A 61 11.12 3.64 -23.04
C GLY A 61 10.48 4.58 -22.04
N GLY A 62 11.04 4.71 -20.84
CA GLY A 62 10.71 5.75 -19.86
C GLY A 62 11.48 7.06 -20.06
N SER A 63 11.33 7.98 -19.12
CA SER A 63 11.97 9.32 -19.12
C SER A 63 13.36 9.28 -18.51
N ALA A 64 13.58 8.45 -17.47
CA ALA A 64 14.87 8.26 -16.79
C ALA A 64 14.84 6.94 -16.00
N GLY A 65 15.71 6.76 -15.00
CA GLY A 65 15.92 5.55 -14.20
C GLY A 65 14.66 4.74 -13.86
N ILE A 66 13.86 5.20 -12.92
CA ILE A 66 12.60 4.54 -12.52
C ILE A 66 11.42 5.42 -12.90
N ASP A 67 10.47 4.86 -13.62
CA ASP A 67 9.26 5.51 -14.08
C ASP A 67 8.00 4.79 -13.64
N LEU A 68 6.88 5.50 -13.64
CA LEU A 68 5.53 4.98 -13.42
C LEU A 68 4.94 4.46 -14.73
N TRP A 69 4.41 3.25 -14.68
CA TRP A 69 3.80 2.55 -15.81
C TRP A 69 2.41 2.05 -15.42
N VAL A 70 1.52 1.92 -16.40
CA VAL A 70 0.19 1.34 -16.20
C VAL A 70 -0.04 0.16 -17.13
N SER A 71 -0.56 -0.93 -16.58
CA SER A 71 -1.14 -2.05 -17.34
C SER A 71 -2.63 -2.08 -17.08
N GLN A 72 -3.41 -2.33 -18.12
CA GLN A 72 -4.87 -2.38 -18.07
C GLN A 72 -5.38 -3.78 -18.40
N ARG A 73 -6.64 -4.08 -18.05
CA ARG A 73 -7.36 -5.28 -18.45
C ARG A 73 -8.85 -5.02 -18.56
N ASP A 74 -9.54 -5.79 -19.39
CA ASP A 74 -10.95 -5.60 -19.68
C ASP A 74 -11.87 -6.06 -18.55
N SER A 75 -11.46 -7.09 -17.80
CA SER A 75 -12.14 -7.61 -16.60
C SER A 75 -11.13 -8.18 -15.62
N VAL A 76 -11.55 -8.46 -14.39
CA VAL A 76 -10.66 -9.03 -13.36
C VAL A 76 -10.19 -10.46 -13.69
N GLU A 77 -10.86 -11.14 -14.59
CA GLU A 77 -10.49 -12.45 -15.13
C GLU A 77 -9.62 -12.36 -16.39
N SER A 78 -9.58 -11.19 -17.04
CA SER A 78 -8.80 -10.97 -18.27
C SER A 78 -7.30 -10.86 -17.94
N PRO A 79 -6.41 -11.27 -18.86
CA PRO A 79 -4.98 -11.04 -18.71
C PRO A 79 -4.66 -9.55 -18.74
N TRP A 80 -3.57 -9.19 -18.09
CA TRP A 80 -3.01 -7.85 -18.17
C TRP A 80 -2.48 -7.55 -19.56
N GLN A 81 -2.75 -6.34 -20.06
CA GLN A 81 -2.23 -5.82 -21.31
C GLN A 81 -0.79 -5.33 -21.12
N LYS A 82 -0.10 -5.07 -22.24
CA LYS A 82 1.26 -4.53 -22.21
C LYS A 82 1.28 -3.17 -21.50
N PRO A 83 2.17 -2.97 -20.53
CA PRO A 83 2.25 -1.69 -19.83
C PRO A 83 2.65 -0.53 -20.72
N GLU A 84 2.06 0.64 -20.45
CA GLU A 84 2.35 1.91 -21.10
C GLU A 84 2.91 2.92 -20.08
N ASN A 85 3.79 3.81 -20.53
CA ASN A 85 4.45 4.81 -19.69
C ASN A 85 3.49 5.94 -19.34
N LEU A 86 3.42 6.34 -18.07
CA LEU A 86 2.64 7.47 -17.59
C LEU A 86 3.43 8.78 -17.76
N THR A 87 3.70 9.16 -18.99
CA THR A 87 4.60 10.27 -19.36
C THR A 87 4.29 11.60 -18.67
N MET A 88 3.00 11.90 -18.38
CA MET A 88 2.61 13.14 -17.68
C MET A 88 3.06 13.13 -16.22
N LEU A 89 3.17 11.96 -15.61
CA LEU A 89 3.60 11.80 -14.22
C LEU A 89 5.11 11.73 -14.08
N ASN A 90 5.78 11.17 -15.09
CA ASN A 90 7.20 10.91 -15.06
C ASN A 90 8.03 12.16 -15.38
N SER A 91 9.20 12.25 -14.78
CA SER A 91 10.16 13.33 -14.91
C SER A 91 11.51 12.79 -15.40
N PRO A 92 12.52 13.65 -15.70
CA PRO A 92 13.90 13.17 -15.94
C PRO A 92 14.61 12.64 -14.69
N PHE A 93 13.88 12.28 -13.64
CA PHE A 93 14.35 11.74 -12.36
C PHE A 93 13.55 10.50 -12.02
N ASP A 94 13.93 9.80 -10.92
CA ASP A 94 13.18 8.63 -10.46
C ASP A 94 11.80 9.04 -9.94
N ASP A 95 10.77 8.40 -10.46
CA ASP A 95 9.36 8.54 -10.05
C ASP A 95 8.84 7.15 -9.63
N HIS A 96 8.43 7.00 -8.35
CA HIS A 96 8.43 5.69 -7.74
C HIS A 96 7.27 5.48 -6.75
N ALA A 97 6.88 4.21 -6.53
CA ALA A 97 5.94 3.75 -5.51
C ALA A 97 4.59 4.46 -5.52
N PRO A 98 3.81 4.30 -6.59
CA PRO A 98 2.49 4.92 -6.72
C PRO A 98 1.50 4.37 -5.69
N SER A 99 0.57 5.22 -5.24
CA SER A 99 -0.58 4.88 -4.41
C SER A 99 -1.81 5.62 -4.90
N LEU A 100 -2.76 4.89 -5.47
CA LEU A 100 -4.00 5.43 -6.02
C LEU A 100 -5.05 5.58 -4.92
N THR A 101 -5.78 6.71 -4.89
CA THR A 101 -6.95 6.84 -4.01
C THR A 101 -8.05 5.86 -4.37
N THR A 102 -8.94 5.59 -3.43
CA THR A 102 -10.07 4.68 -3.63
C THR A 102 -11.02 5.15 -4.71
N ASP A 103 -11.26 6.45 -4.81
CA ASP A 103 -12.09 7.06 -5.85
C ASP A 103 -11.40 7.10 -7.23
N GLY A 104 -10.07 6.90 -7.26
CA GLY A 104 -9.26 6.84 -8.48
C GLY A 104 -8.91 8.19 -9.10
N HIS A 105 -9.20 9.30 -8.41
CA HIS A 105 -8.93 10.65 -8.93
C HIS A 105 -7.55 11.19 -8.56
N TRP A 106 -6.91 10.64 -7.50
CA TRP A 106 -5.60 11.09 -7.04
C TRP A 106 -4.60 9.95 -7.03
N LEU A 107 -3.36 10.26 -7.41
CA LEU A 107 -2.20 9.38 -7.30
C LEU A 107 -1.15 10.07 -6.45
N PHE A 108 -0.71 9.39 -5.40
CA PHE A 108 0.46 9.75 -4.61
C PHE A 108 1.65 8.91 -5.07
N PHE A 109 2.83 9.50 -5.07
CA PHE A 109 4.08 8.79 -5.37
C PHE A 109 5.25 9.55 -4.75
N TYR A 110 6.46 9.03 -4.82
CA TYR A 110 7.64 9.81 -4.49
C TYR A 110 8.55 10.01 -5.69
N SER A 111 9.32 11.07 -5.65
CA SER A 111 10.22 11.45 -6.74
C SER A 111 11.52 12.05 -6.22
N THR A 112 12.59 11.92 -7.00
CA THR A 112 13.87 12.62 -6.80
C THR A 112 13.98 13.89 -7.62
N ARG A 113 12.88 14.39 -8.21
CA ARG A 113 12.85 15.66 -8.98
C ARG A 113 13.18 16.86 -8.10
N ARG A 114 13.82 17.86 -8.70
CA ARG A 114 14.46 18.99 -8.01
C ARG A 114 13.55 20.23 -7.89
N ASP A 115 12.37 20.12 -7.49
CA ASP A 115 11.52 21.32 -7.27
C ASP A 115 10.83 21.18 -5.92
N SER A 116 11.62 21.36 -4.84
CA SER A 116 11.26 20.75 -3.59
C SER A 116 11.63 21.56 -2.36
N CYS A 117 11.13 21.10 -1.21
CA CYS A 117 11.46 21.62 0.11
C CYS A 117 12.96 21.49 0.44
N ASN A 118 13.68 20.63 -0.25
CA ASN A 118 15.02 20.23 0.17
C ASN A 118 16.17 20.87 -0.61
N GLY A 119 15.92 21.37 -1.81
CA GLY A 119 16.98 21.91 -2.69
C GLY A 119 18.07 20.88 -3.10
N ASN A 120 18.03 19.66 -2.57
CA ASN A 120 18.94 18.55 -2.83
C ASN A 120 18.17 17.38 -3.44
N ALA A 121 18.84 16.50 -4.16
CA ALA A 121 18.25 15.34 -4.86
C ALA A 121 17.80 14.22 -3.88
N ARG A 122 16.97 14.56 -2.90
CA ARG A 122 16.36 13.62 -1.95
C ARG A 122 14.98 13.22 -2.43
N THR A 123 14.48 12.09 -1.94
CA THR A 123 13.14 11.61 -2.26
C THR A 123 12.07 12.41 -1.51
N GLU A 124 11.02 12.80 -2.20
CA GLU A 124 9.89 13.57 -1.68
C GLU A 124 8.55 13.05 -2.18
N LEU A 125 7.49 13.31 -1.41
CA LEU A 125 6.11 12.95 -1.75
C LEU A 125 5.51 13.97 -2.71
N TRP A 126 4.88 13.45 -3.75
CA TRP A 126 4.18 14.18 -4.80
C TRP A 126 2.78 13.63 -4.98
N ALA A 127 1.89 14.45 -5.53
CA ALA A 127 0.56 14.04 -5.93
C ALA A 127 0.20 14.55 -7.32
N ALA A 128 -0.66 13.82 -8.01
CA ALA A 128 -1.29 14.21 -9.26
C ALA A 128 -2.78 13.95 -9.21
N HIS A 129 -3.54 14.74 -9.96
CA HIS A 129 -5.00 14.62 -10.08
C HIS A 129 -5.41 14.27 -11.50
N ARG A 130 -6.52 13.57 -11.66
CA ARG A 130 -7.20 13.36 -12.95
C ARG A 130 -8.71 13.52 -12.81
N GLN A 131 -9.35 14.13 -13.81
CA GLN A 131 -10.79 14.37 -13.83
C GLN A 131 -11.58 13.09 -14.07
N ASN A 132 -11.10 12.23 -14.96
CA ASN A 132 -11.75 10.98 -15.31
C ASN A 132 -10.95 9.80 -14.74
N LYS A 133 -11.50 9.13 -13.73
CA LYS A 133 -10.86 7.98 -13.09
C LYS A 133 -10.62 6.75 -13.99
N ARG A 134 -11.28 6.71 -15.16
CA ARG A 134 -11.10 5.65 -16.18
C ARG A 134 -10.08 6.01 -17.24
N ASP A 135 -9.58 7.23 -17.24
CA ASP A 135 -8.53 7.68 -18.14
C ASP A 135 -7.18 7.64 -17.40
N ASP A 136 -6.46 6.55 -17.56
CA ASP A 136 -5.16 6.38 -16.92
C ASP A 136 -4.07 7.33 -17.47
N PHE A 137 -4.34 8.04 -18.57
CA PHE A 137 -3.42 9.01 -19.18
C PHE A 137 -3.82 10.47 -18.96
N GLY A 138 -5.01 10.72 -18.45
CA GLY A 138 -5.58 12.05 -18.22
C GLY A 138 -5.09 12.75 -16.94
N TRP A 139 -3.85 12.47 -16.50
CA TRP A 139 -3.27 13.09 -15.31
C TRP A 139 -2.89 14.54 -15.56
N GLU A 140 -3.18 15.41 -14.58
CA GLU A 140 -2.62 16.75 -14.48
C GLU A 140 -1.14 16.69 -14.06
N PRO A 141 -0.33 17.74 -14.34
CA PRO A 141 1.05 17.79 -13.87
C PRO A 141 1.15 17.58 -12.36
N PRO A 142 2.09 16.74 -11.89
CA PRO A 142 2.29 16.50 -10.46
C PRO A 142 2.78 17.75 -9.73
N PHE A 143 2.45 17.83 -8.44
CA PHE A 143 2.96 18.87 -7.53
C PHE A 143 3.44 18.28 -6.21
N ASN A 144 4.36 18.99 -5.56
CA ASN A 144 4.93 18.61 -4.28
C ASN A 144 3.92 18.74 -3.14
N LEU A 145 3.86 17.79 -2.21
CA LEU A 145 2.94 17.81 -1.07
C LEU A 145 3.36 18.75 0.07
N GLY A 146 4.45 19.50 -0.11
CA GLY A 146 4.89 20.54 0.81
C GLY A 146 5.77 20.06 1.95
N CYS A 147 6.39 21.02 2.63
CA CYS A 147 7.48 20.78 3.58
C CYS A 147 7.01 20.30 4.96
N THR A 148 5.72 20.22 5.23
CA THR A 148 5.18 19.57 6.41
C THR A 148 5.38 18.06 6.33
N LEU A 149 5.20 17.48 5.13
CA LEU A 149 5.45 16.07 4.86
C LEU A 149 6.90 15.82 4.43
N ASN A 150 7.42 16.65 3.53
CA ASN A 150 8.77 16.54 2.97
C ASN A 150 9.77 17.35 3.80
N ILE A 151 10.26 16.75 4.87
CA ILE A 151 11.17 17.45 5.81
C ILE A 151 12.54 17.69 5.14
N PRO A 152 13.09 18.92 5.21
CA PRO A 152 14.41 19.22 4.68
C PRO A 152 15.51 18.25 5.16
N GLY A 153 16.29 17.71 4.22
CA GLY A 153 17.39 16.79 4.49
C GLY A 153 17.00 15.35 4.80
N VAL A 154 15.71 15.01 4.73
CA VAL A 154 15.18 13.67 5.03
C VAL A 154 14.59 13.03 3.79
N ASP A 155 14.95 11.78 3.51
CA ASP A 155 14.29 10.99 2.47
C ASP A 155 12.90 10.60 2.93
N VAL A 156 11.88 10.92 2.11
CA VAL A 156 10.48 10.62 2.36
C VAL A 156 9.92 9.89 1.15
N GLY A 157 9.24 8.76 1.35
CA GLY A 157 8.75 7.99 0.21
C GLY A 157 7.71 6.94 0.56
N ALA A 158 7.42 6.10 -0.42
CA ALA A 158 6.52 4.95 -0.32
C ALA A 158 5.12 5.28 0.26
N PRO A 159 4.39 6.25 -0.31
CA PRO A 159 3.09 6.65 0.19
C PRO A 159 2.06 5.53 0.07
N THR A 160 1.13 5.48 1.03
CA THR A 160 -0.06 4.64 0.99
C THR A 160 -1.23 5.45 1.52
N PHE A 161 -2.20 5.71 0.66
CA PHE A 161 -3.40 6.47 1.00
C PHE A 161 -4.52 5.55 1.48
N TRP A 162 -5.24 5.99 2.50
CA TRP A 162 -6.49 5.40 2.95
C TRP A 162 -7.43 6.47 3.49
N GLU A 163 -8.73 6.30 3.26
CA GLU A 163 -9.81 7.15 3.75
C GLU A 163 -10.70 6.33 4.67
N ASP A 164 -10.98 6.87 5.85
CA ASP A 164 -11.99 6.31 6.76
C ASP A 164 -13.36 6.83 6.34
N ASP A 165 -14.12 6.01 5.63
CA ASP A 165 -15.47 6.33 5.17
C ASP A 165 -16.44 6.67 6.32
N THR A 166 -16.11 6.31 7.58
CA THR A 166 -16.95 6.57 8.75
C THR A 166 -16.78 7.99 9.28
N THR A 167 -15.54 8.47 9.29
CA THR A 167 -15.19 9.80 9.85
C THR A 167 -14.86 10.83 8.76
N GLY A 168 -14.62 10.41 7.53
CA GLY A 168 -14.11 11.24 6.45
C GLY A 168 -12.63 11.64 6.66
N THR A 169 -11.94 11.05 7.63
CA THR A 169 -10.53 11.34 7.89
C THR A 169 -9.66 10.66 6.85
N LEU A 170 -8.76 11.43 6.25
CA LEU A 170 -7.77 10.93 5.31
C LEU A 170 -6.49 10.56 6.04
N TYR A 171 -5.92 9.43 5.68
CA TYR A 171 -4.66 8.92 6.19
C TYR A 171 -3.66 8.74 5.05
N LEU A 172 -2.47 9.28 5.23
CA LEU A 172 -1.34 9.04 4.34
C LEU A 172 -0.22 8.41 5.16
N TYR A 173 -0.03 7.10 4.99
CA TYR A 173 1.13 6.38 5.51
C TYR A 173 2.30 6.58 4.56
N PHE A 174 3.50 6.73 5.09
CA PHE A 174 4.71 6.89 4.29
C PHE A 174 5.95 6.53 5.11
N ALA A 175 7.07 6.33 4.43
CA ALA A 175 8.33 6.02 5.08
C ALA A 175 9.23 7.26 5.15
N ARG A 176 9.93 7.45 6.27
CA ARG A 176 10.98 8.47 6.47
C ARG A 176 12.27 7.84 6.94
N ASN A 177 13.39 8.38 6.43
CA ASN A 177 14.73 8.05 6.90
C ASN A 177 15.27 9.18 7.78
N LEU A 178 14.82 9.23 9.04
CA LEU A 178 15.26 10.26 10.00
C LEU A 178 16.60 9.93 10.69
N THR A 179 17.00 8.66 10.71
CA THR A 179 18.18 8.19 11.43
C THR A 179 19.14 7.41 10.52
N PRO A 180 19.68 8.02 9.45
CA PRO A 180 20.61 7.31 8.56
C PRO A 180 21.84 6.79 9.28
N ALA A 181 22.22 7.39 10.41
CA ALA A 181 23.38 6.98 11.22
C ALA A 181 23.20 5.62 11.92
N ASN A 182 21.98 5.16 12.15
CA ASN A 182 21.72 3.85 12.78
C ASN A 182 21.73 2.69 11.79
N GLY A 183 21.91 2.96 10.49
CA GLY A 183 21.96 1.94 9.44
C GLY A 183 20.62 1.25 9.13
N ASN A 184 19.56 1.58 9.85
CA ASN A 184 18.27 0.88 9.76
C ASN A 184 17.41 1.37 8.59
N GLY A 185 17.62 2.61 8.13
CA GLY A 185 16.93 3.15 6.96
C GLY A 185 15.60 3.80 7.29
N PHE A 186 14.50 3.27 6.76
CA PHE A 186 13.19 3.90 6.81
C PHE A 186 12.32 3.35 7.94
N ASP A 187 11.51 4.25 8.50
CA ASP A 187 10.42 3.96 9.46
C ASP A 187 9.09 4.47 8.91
N ILE A 188 7.99 3.81 9.33
CA ILE A 188 6.63 4.16 8.94
C ILE A 188 6.08 5.31 9.79
N TYR A 189 5.58 6.32 9.11
CA TYR A 189 4.86 7.47 9.65
C TYR A 189 3.46 7.52 9.07
N VAL A 190 2.55 8.19 9.75
CA VAL A 190 1.21 8.51 9.26
C VAL A 190 0.93 9.99 9.43
N SER A 191 0.38 10.62 8.41
CA SER A 191 -0.21 11.95 8.47
C SER A 191 -1.71 11.83 8.26
N THR A 192 -2.47 12.74 8.87
CA THR A 192 -3.92 12.82 8.72
C THR A 192 -4.35 14.19 8.20
N CYS A 193 -5.48 14.22 7.52
CA CYS A 193 -6.16 15.44 7.12
C CYS A 193 -7.67 15.24 7.27
N ALA A 194 -8.37 16.24 7.84
CA ALA A 194 -9.81 16.21 8.08
C ALA A 194 -10.61 17.03 7.05
N SER A 195 -9.98 17.39 5.93
CA SER A 195 -10.63 18.05 4.77
C SER A 195 -10.77 17.05 3.62
N ASP A 196 -11.41 17.47 2.53
CA ASP A 196 -11.42 16.68 1.29
C ASP A 196 -10.01 16.52 0.70
N VAL A 197 -9.82 15.48 -0.10
CA VAL A 197 -8.50 15.12 -0.67
C VAL A 197 -7.90 16.27 -1.49
N SER A 198 -8.73 17.01 -2.23
CA SER A 198 -8.25 18.14 -3.04
C SER A 198 -7.69 19.28 -2.18
N SER A 199 -8.41 19.64 -1.13
CA SER A 199 -7.98 20.67 -0.17
C SER A 199 -6.72 20.23 0.58
N CYS A 200 -6.67 18.99 1.06
CA CYS A 200 -5.49 18.44 1.74
C CYS A 200 -4.23 18.51 0.88
N ASN A 201 -4.35 18.17 -0.40
CA ASN A 201 -3.23 18.15 -1.32
C ASN A 201 -2.85 19.54 -1.82
N ARG A 202 -3.80 20.28 -2.39
CA ARG A 202 -3.52 21.58 -3.06
C ARG A 202 -3.22 22.72 -2.08
N GLN A 203 -3.82 22.68 -0.89
CA GLN A 203 -3.58 23.66 0.18
C GLN A 203 -2.56 23.20 1.20
N GLN A 204 -1.97 22.00 1.01
CA GLN A 204 -0.97 21.41 1.89
C GLN A 204 -1.42 21.32 3.36
N LEU A 205 -2.68 20.90 3.57
CA LEU A 205 -3.30 20.78 4.89
C LEU A 205 -2.97 19.47 5.62
N TRP A 206 -2.12 18.64 5.06
CA TRP A 206 -1.64 17.44 5.74
C TRP A 206 -0.92 17.81 7.04
N GLY A 207 -1.29 17.13 8.13
CA GLY A 207 -0.60 17.26 9.40
C GLY A 207 0.85 16.75 9.31
N PRO A 208 1.68 17.04 10.32
CA PRO A 208 3.01 16.46 10.41
C PRO A 208 2.90 14.94 10.54
N GLY A 209 3.87 14.21 9.97
CA GLY A 209 3.88 12.75 10.11
C GLY A 209 4.16 12.33 11.54
N THR A 210 3.33 11.44 12.06
CA THR A 210 3.46 10.81 13.39
C THR A 210 4.08 9.42 13.22
N PHE A 211 5.09 9.10 14.01
CA PHE A 211 5.72 7.79 14.04
C PHE A 211 4.73 6.71 14.51
N VAL A 212 4.61 5.61 13.79
CA VAL A 212 3.69 4.50 14.10
C VAL A 212 4.48 3.40 14.81
N ALA A 213 4.58 3.49 16.13
CA ALA A 213 5.47 2.65 16.93
C ALA A 213 5.24 1.14 16.71
N GLU A 214 4.00 0.72 16.61
CA GLU A 214 3.61 -0.70 16.48
C GLU A 214 4.04 -1.30 15.13
N LEU A 215 4.08 -0.49 14.07
CA LEU A 215 4.46 -0.95 12.73
C LEU A 215 5.96 -0.97 12.50
N ASN A 216 6.74 -0.27 13.35
CA ASN A 216 8.17 -0.13 13.21
C ASN A 216 8.96 -1.14 14.04
N SER A 217 10.20 -1.37 13.65
CA SER A 217 11.14 -2.31 14.24
C SER A 217 12.55 -1.74 14.25
N PRO A 218 13.54 -2.40 14.88
CA PRO A 218 14.95 -2.06 14.67
C PRO A 218 15.46 -2.27 13.24
N GLY A 219 14.68 -2.96 12.38
CA GLY A 219 14.97 -3.17 10.96
C GLY A 219 14.49 -2.00 10.11
N ARG A 220 14.56 -2.21 8.79
CA ARG A 220 14.05 -1.27 7.79
C ARG A 220 12.57 -1.56 7.55
N ASP A 221 11.72 -0.59 7.84
CA ASP A 221 10.27 -0.65 7.63
C ASP A 221 9.88 0.39 6.56
N THR A 222 9.45 -0.06 5.37
CA THR A 222 9.44 0.84 4.21
C THR A 222 8.07 1.17 3.66
N ARG A 223 7.32 0.20 3.20
CA ARG A 223 6.05 0.42 2.51
C ARG A 223 4.94 -0.33 3.21
N THR A 224 3.78 0.28 3.18
CA THR A 224 2.56 -0.33 3.68
C THR A 224 1.58 -0.62 2.56
N ALA A 225 0.62 -1.52 2.81
CA ALA A 225 -0.59 -1.70 2.03
C ALA A 225 -1.74 -1.94 3.00
N ILE A 226 -2.71 -1.04 3.01
CA ILE A 226 -3.85 -1.11 3.93
C ILE A 226 -5.07 -1.71 3.23
N SER A 227 -5.91 -2.47 3.97
CA SER A 227 -7.22 -2.90 3.47
C SER A 227 -8.09 -1.66 3.20
N ARG A 228 -8.40 -1.44 1.91
CA ARG A 228 -8.99 -0.19 1.44
C ARG A 228 -10.43 0.00 1.90
N ARG A 229 -11.14 -1.10 2.19
CA ARG A 229 -12.55 -1.10 2.54
C ARG A 229 -12.80 -0.66 3.98
N ASP A 230 -11.99 -1.16 4.91
CA ASP A 230 -12.24 -1.04 6.34
C ASP A 230 -11.05 -0.48 7.14
N GLY A 231 -9.85 -0.49 6.55
CA GLY A 231 -8.64 -0.03 7.21
C GLY A 231 -8.21 -0.89 8.41
N LEU A 232 -8.72 -2.13 8.53
CA LEU A 232 -8.48 -2.97 9.71
C LEU A 232 -7.27 -3.91 9.57
N GLN A 233 -6.70 -4.03 8.37
CA GLN A 233 -5.52 -4.82 8.11
C GLN A 233 -4.49 -3.98 7.34
N ILE A 234 -3.22 -4.09 7.72
CA ILE A 234 -2.11 -3.45 7.03
C ILE A 234 -0.97 -4.44 6.83
N ILE A 235 -0.37 -4.41 5.65
CA ILE A 235 0.82 -5.18 5.33
C ILE A 235 2.01 -4.21 5.33
N VAL A 236 3.07 -4.55 6.02
CA VAL A 236 4.32 -3.78 6.10
C VAL A 236 5.42 -4.55 5.41
N THR A 237 6.24 -3.85 4.63
CA THR A 237 7.48 -4.39 4.06
C THR A 237 8.62 -4.11 5.01
N SER A 238 9.26 -5.17 5.52
CA SER A 238 10.27 -5.06 6.56
C SER A 238 11.32 -6.17 6.50
N ASN A 239 12.57 -5.84 6.88
CA ASN A 239 13.63 -6.82 7.12
C ASN A 239 13.86 -7.08 8.61
N ARG A 240 12.82 -6.90 9.43
CA ARG A 240 12.87 -7.16 10.88
C ARG A 240 13.26 -8.61 11.20
N ALA A 241 13.73 -8.83 12.43
CA ALA A 241 14.07 -10.18 12.89
C ALA A 241 12.92 -11.16 12.67
N GLY A 242 13.23 -12.33 12.09
CA GLY A 242 12.25 -13.34 11.68
C GLY A 242 11.82 -13.25 10.21
N SER A 243 12.43 -12.37 9.41
CA SER A 243 12.29 -12.42 7.95
C SER A 243 12.89 -13.71 7.40
N ALA A 244 12.24 -14.29 6.38
CA ALA A 244 12.70 -15.48 5.69
C ALA A 244 13.84 -15.17 4.71
N GLY A 245 13.82 -13.96 4.16
CA GLY A 245 14.82 -13.41 3.23
C GLY A 245 15.37 -12.07 3.69
N GLY A 246 15.50 -11.13 2.76
CA GLY A 246 15.85 -9.75 3.05
C GLY A 246 14.64 -8.95 3.54
N LEU A 247 13.90 -8.34 2.60
CA LEU A 247 12.61 -7.73 2.89
C LEU A 247 11.50 -8.77 2.77
N ASP A 248 10.60 -8.79 3.75
CA ASP A 248 9.44 -9.66 3.82
C ASP A 248 8.15 -8.85 3.98
N LEU A 249 7.02 -9.48 3.67
CA LEU A 249 5.67 -8.98 3.95
C LEU A 249 5.25 -9.39 5.36
N TRP A 250 4.87 -8.40 6.16
CA TRP A 250 4.42 -8.56 7.54
C TRP A 250 3.01 -8.00 7.68
N ILE A 251 2.15 -8.68 8.40
CA ILE A 251 0.75 -8.32 8.55
C ILE A 251 0.43 -7.87 9.96
N SER A 252 -0.33 -6.80 10.08
CA SER A 252 -0.86 -6.28 11.34
C SER A 252 -2.35 -5.99 11.19
N THR A 253 -3.08 -6.08 12.28
CA THR A 253 -4.52 -5.84 12.33
C THR A 253 -4.88 -4.91 13.49
N ARG A 254 -6.06 -4.31 13.42
CA ARG A 254 -6.68 -3.52 14.49
C ARG A 254 -8.18 -3.77 14.54
N ALA A 255 -8.81 -3.55 15.68
CA ALA A 255 -10.24 -3.81 15.86
C ALA A 255 -11.12 -2.70 15.25
N SER A 256 -10.64 -1.45 15.24
CA SER A 256 -11.28 -0.31 14.60
C SER A 256 -10.24 0.64 14.00
N ALA A 257 -10.69 1.59 13.18
CA ALA A 257 -9.81 2.60 12.56
C ALA A 257 -9.11 3.52 13.59
N GLN A 258 -9.65 3.61 14.79
CA GLN A 258 -9.14 4.44 15.88
C GLN A 258 -8.21 3.68 16.83
N ASP A 259 -8.16 2.34 16.73
CA ASP A 259 -7.31 1.52 17.57
C ASP A 259 -5.87 1.46 17.05
N SER A 260 -4.94 1.20 17.96
CA SER A 260 -3.55 0.90 17.64
C SER A 260 -3.44 -0.39 16.83
N TRP A 261 -2.41 -0.46 16.00
CA TRP A 261 -2.07 -1.67 15.27
C TRP A 261 -1.53 -2.76 16.21
N SER A 262 -1.84 -4.01 15.92
CA SER A 262 -1.14 -5.14 16.54
C SER A 262 0.33 -5.16 16.11
N ILE A 263 1.20 -5.82 16.87
CA ILE A 263 2.57 -6.07 16.42
C ILE A 263 2.52 -6.92 15.14
N PRO A 264 3.18 -6.48 14.03
CA PRO A 264 3.17 -7.23 12.79
C PRO A 264 3.78 -8.64 12.93
N ILE A 265 3.13 -9.63 12.35
CA ILE A 265 3.61 -11.00 12.23
C ILE A 265 3.99 -11.31 10.78
N ASN A 266 4.96 -12.20 10.56
CA ASN A 266 5.34 -12.62 9.22
C ASN A 266 4.14 -13.27 8.51
N ILE A 267 3.85 -12.91 7.26
CA ILE A 267 2.67 -13.39 6.52
C ILE A 267 2.66 -14.93 6.36
N ASN A 268 3.83 -15.58 6.36
CA ASN A 268 3.93 -17.04 6.35
C ASN A 268 3.41 -17.64 7.66
N LEU A 269 3.68 -16.99 8.81
CA LEU A 269 3.16 -17.43 10.11
C LEU A 269 1.64 -17.22 10.20
N GLU A 270 1.13 -16.10 9.67
CA GLU A 270 -0.31 -15.88 9.56
C GLU A 270 -0.97 -16.97 8.70
N ASN A 271 -0.37 -17.32 7.56
CA ASN A 271 -0.86 -18.41 6.72
C ASN A 271 -0.89 -19.74 7.47
N MET A 272 0.17 -20.08 8.21
CA MET A 272 0.23 -21.32 9.01
C MET A 272 -0.88 -21.36 10.07
N ASP A 273 -1.15 -20.25 10.75
CA ASP A 273 -2.24 -20.15 11.72
C ASP A 273 -3.61 -20.35 11.04
N LYS A 274 -3.86 -19.71 9.90
CA LYS A 274 -5.07 -19.88 9.08
C LYS A 274 -5.23 -21.33 8.58
N CYS A 275 -4.15 -21.96 8.14
CA CYS A 275 -4.15 -23.37 7.75
C CYS A 275 -4.55 -24.27 8.93
N GLY A 276 -4.00 -24.03 10.13
CA GLY A 276 -4.35 -24.76 11.35
C GLY A 276 -5.82 -24.64 11.71
N GLN A 277 -6.39 -23.43 11.64
CA GLN A 277 -7.82 -23.18 11.87
C GLN A 277 -8.73 -23.93 10.88
N LEU A 278 -8.26 -24.15 9.65
CA LEU A 278 -8.99 -24.85 8.59
C LEU A 278 -8.67 -26.35 8.52
N GLY A 279 -7.82 -26.88 9.40
CA GLY A 279 -7.41 -28.28 9.39
C GLY A 279 -6.54 -28.67 8.20
N ILE A 280 -5.85 -27.72 7.58
CA ILE A 280 -4.91 -27.95 6.48
C ILE A 280 -3.57 -28.41 7.08
N ASP A 281 -3.00 -29.46 6.51
CA ASP A 281 -1.69 -29.98 6.93
C ASP A 281 -0.61 -28.89 6.83
N PRO A 282 0.22 -28.66 7.87
CA PRO A 282 1.26 -27.63 7.88
C PRO A 282 2.24 -27.72 6.69
N GLY A 283 2.56 -28.92 6.22
CA GLY A 283 3.44 -29.16 5.07
C GLY A 283 2.80 -28.77 3.73
N SER A 284 1.47 -28.60 3.71
CA SER A 284 0.68 -28.19 2.53
C SER A 284 0.26 -26.72 2.61
N CYS A 285 0.59 -26.01 3.71
CA CYS A 285 0.22 -24.61 3.87
C CYS A 285 1.03 -23.74 2.90
N PRO A 286 0.36 -22.82 2.17
CA PRO A 286 1.05 -21.93 1.22
C PRO A 286 2.06 -21.00 1.87
N VAL A 287 3.19 -20.81 1.21
CA VAL A 287 4.25 -19.87 1.60
C VAL A 287 4.22 -18.67 0.65
N VAL A 288 4.18 -17.46 1.19
CA VAL A 288 4.17 -16.20 0.44
C VAL A 288 5.57 -15.60 0.38
N ASN A 289 6.16 -15.27 1.53
CA ASN A 289 7.55 -14.79 1.60
C ASN A 289 8.53 -15.91 1.25
N SER A 290 9.53 -15.57 0.48
CA SER A 290 10.61 -16.46 0.05
C SER A 290 11.92 -16.15 0.79
N THR A 291 13.00 -16.82 0.42
CA THR A 291 14.37 -16.46 0.88
C THR A 291 14.97 -15.26 0.14
N ALA A 292 14.22 -14.62 -0.75
CA ALA A 292 14.59 -13.43 -1.49
C ALA A 292 13.97 -12.18 -0.83
N ASN A 293 13.94 -11.03 -1.52
CA ASN A 293 13.16 -9.87 -1.10
C ASN A 293 11.72 -10.00 -1.61
N ASP A 294 10.78 -9.84 -0.73
CA ASP A 294 9.35 -9.81 -1.00
C ASP A 294 8.76 -8.53 -0.41
N GLY A 295 8.26 -7.62 -1.24
CA GLY A 295 7.89 -6.30 -0.70
C GLY A 295 6.88 -5.51 -1.50
N ALA A 296 6.54 -4.37 -0.95
CA ALA A 296 5.66 -3.37 -1.50
C ALA A 296 4.34 -3.95 -2.03
N ALA A 297 3.57 -4.56 -1.16
CA ALA A 297 2.26 -5.10 -1.51
C ALA A 297 1.26 -4.01 -1.90
N ALA A 298 0.30 -4.39 -2.74
CA ALA A 298 -0.95 -3.69 -3.01
C ALA A 298 -2.12 -4.65 -2.86
N LEU A 299 -3.19 -4.22 -2.20
CA LEU A 299 -4.40 -5.02 -1.99
C LEU A 299 -5.50 -4.58 -2.96
N SER A 300 -6.26 -5.55 -3.48
CA SER A 300 -7.53 -5.26 -4.16
C SER A 300 -8.54 -4.68 -3.18
N TRP A 301 -9.57 -3.99 -3.71
CA TRP A 301 -10.62 -3.39 -2.89
C TRP A 301 -11.32 -4.39 -1.96
N ASP A 302 -11.55 -5.59 -2.44
CA ASP A 302 -12.21 -6.66 -1.70
C ASP A 302 -11.27 -7.43 -0.77
N GLY A 303 -9.97 -7.09 -0.73
CA GLY A 303 -8.94 -7.71 0.07
C GLY A 303 -8.58 -9.14 -0.32
N ARG A 304 -9.05 -9.63 -1.48
CA ARG A 304 -8.84 -11.02 -1.91
C ARG A 304 -7.61 -11.23 -2.78
N THR A 305 -7.09 -10.17 -3.36
CA THR A 305 -5.90 -10.21 -4.22
C THR A 305 -4.83 -9.29 -3.64
N MET A 306 -3.62 -9.79 -3.60
CA MET A 306 -2.41 -9.04 -3.26
C MET A 306 -1.44 -9.14 -4.44
N ILE A 307 -0.93 -8.00 -4.91
CA ILE A 307 0.17 -7.92 -5.86
C ILE A 307 1.37 -7.31 -5.12
N PHE A 308 2.54 -7.89 -5.27
CA PHE A 308 3.77 -7.44 -4.63
C PHE A 308 4.97 -7.73 -5.52
N TYR A 309 6.13 -7.12 -5.26
CA TYR A 309 7.33 -7.48 -5.98
C TYR A 309 8.16 -8.53 -5.24
N SER A 310 8.90 -9.31 -6.01
CA SER A 310 9.88 -10.26 -5.49
C SER A 310 11.04 -10.45 -6.48
N ASN A 311 12.25 -10.63 -5.93
CA ASN A 311 13.40 -11.05 -6.72
C ASN A 311 13.74 -12.52 -6.51
N ARG A 312 12.70 -13.34 -6.22
CA ARG A 312 12.84 -14.80 -6.13
C ARG A 312 13.23 -15.43 -7.47
N GLY A 313 13.97 -16.54 -7.40
CA GLY A 313 14.40 -17.26 -8.61
C GLY A 313 13.23 -17.67 -9.52
N GLY A 314 13.46 -17.68 -10.83
CA GLY A 314 12.47 -18.04 -11.84
C GLY A 314 11.64 -16.88 -12.38
N GLY A 315 12.00 -15.63 -12.04
CA GLY A 315 11.45 -14.42 -12.63
C GLY A 315 12.07 -14.06 -14.00
N PHE A 316 11.69 -12.91 -14.52
CA PHE A 316 12.15 -12.37 -15.82
C PHE A 316 13.27 -11.35 -15.64
N GLY A 317 13.30 -10.62 -14.52
CA GLY A 317 14.26 -9.54 -14.22
C GLY A 317 14.86 -9.62 -12.83
N GLY A 318 15.27 -8.46 -12.30
CA GLY A 318 15.74 -8.33 -10.92
C GLY A 318 14.57 -8.47 -9.94
N ASN A 319 13.62 -7.55 -10.02
CA ASN A 319 12.35 -7.61 -9.29
C ASN A 319 11.22 -7.81 -10.28
N ASP A 320 10.33 -8.74 -9.99
CA ASP A 320 9.11 -9.00 -10.76
C ASP A 320 7.86 -8.84 -9.89
N LEU A 321 6.74 -8.53 -10.52
CA LEU A 321 5.44 -8.51 -9.86
C LEU A 321 4.83 -9.91 -9.78
N TYR A 322 4.41 -10.28 -8.59
CA TYR A 322 3.73 -11.54 -8.26
C TYR A 322 2.35 -11.26 -7.68
N MET A 323 1.44 -12.20 -7.87
CA MET A 323 0.09 -12.16 -7.33
C MET A 323 -0.16 -13.35 -6.40
N SER A 324 -0.77 -13.07 -5.25
CA SER A 324 -1.34 -14.08 -4.36
C SER A 324 -2.81 -13.75 -4.11
N THR A 325 -3.64 -14.78 -3.93
CA THR A 325 -5.07 -14.62 -3.68
C THR A 325 -5.49 -15.37 -2.43
N ARG A 326 -6.62 -14.95 -1.83
CA ARG A 326 -7.22 -15.64 -0.69
C ARG A 326 -8.74 -15.69 -0.82
N LYS A 327 -9.35 -16.68 -0.17
CA LYS A 327 -10.82 -16.82 -0.14
C LYS A 327 -11.40 -16.08 1.07
N LYS A 328 -12.55 -15.43 0.89
CA LYS A 328 -13.38 -14.99 2.00
C LYS A 328 -13.98 -16.22 2.68
N LEU A 329 -13.89 -16.30 4.01
CA LEU A 329 -14.54 -17.36 4.77
C LEU A 329 -16.03 -17.03 4.92
N THR A 330 -16.89 -18.03 4.70
CA THR A 330 -18.35 -17.87 4.85
C THR A 330 -18.70 -17.86 6.34
N GLY A 331 -19.35 -16.80 6.80
CA GLY A 331 -19.75 -16.62 8.20
C GLY A 331 -19.55 -15.21 8.72
N SER A 332 -18.84 -14.35 7.99
CA SER A 332 -18.62 -12.94 8.29
C SER A 332 -19.42 -12.08 7.28
N GLU A 333 -20.76 -11.94 7.49
CA GLU A 333 -21.58 -10.88 6.88
C GLU A 333 -21.65 -9.68 7.80
#